data_bbd9fdd5639d98aa548ad8d2f1c31ea5
#
_entry.id   bbd9fdd5639d98aa548ad8d2f1c31ea5
#
_cell.length_a   1.000
_cell.length_b   1.000
_cell.length_c   1.000
_cell.angle_alpha   90.00
_cell.angle_beta   90.00
_cell.angle_gamma   90.00
#
_symmetry.space_group_name_H-M   'P 1'
#
loop_
_entity.id
_entity.type
_entity.pdbx_description
1 polymer ?
#
loop_
_entity_poly.entity_id
_entity_poly.type
_entity_poly.pdbx_seq_one_letter_code
_entity_poly.pdbx_strand_id
1 'polypeptide(L)'
;PISADTQVFAETGTFFANTMKFFHKWMRDMRDTQNSLGGFPGVAPLAQYGDEKMRLGWADAGIIVPWTVWKQFGDTQIIEESWNAMDLFMNHINDTKYNHETLCGENGNYQWADWLSYEPLESCSGLAFSPQGPLPDAVSYWNYLSASYWVIDAFMMRDMAAATGRDRKEADR
;
A
#
# COMPACT_ATOMS: atom_id res chain seq x y z
N PRO A 1 -4.47 4.40 -12.38
CA PRO A 1 -4.39 2.94 -12.26
C PRO A 1 -4.84 2.45 -10.88
N ILE A 2 -5.26 1.20 -10.79
CA ILE A 2 -5.52 0.53 -9.52
C ILE A 2 -4.17 0.31 -8.81
N SER A 3 -4.11 0.61 -7.52
CA SER A 3 -2.85 0.62 -6.78
C SER A 3 -2.24 -0.78 -6.62
N ALA A 4 -3.07 -1.80 -6.34
CA ALA A 4 -2.59 -3.19 -6.26
C ALA A 4 -1.96 -3.66 -7.58
N ASP A 5 -2.66 -3.47 -8.71
CA ASP A 5 -2.12 -3.84 -10.02
C ASP A 5 -0.83 -3.09 -10.35
N THR A 6 -0.79 -1.81 -9.97
CA THR A 6 0.40 -0.97 -10.19
C THR A 6 1.60 -1.49 -9.40
N GLN A 7 1.44 -1.82 -8.12
CA GLN A 7 2.56 -2.32 -7.29
C GLN A 7 3.07 -3.68 -7.77
N VAL A 8 2.17 -4.58 -8.14
CA VAL A 8 2.53 -5.92 -8.65
C VAL A 8 3.26 -5.82 -9.99
N PHE A 9 2.82 -4.91 -10.86
CA PHE A 9 3.42 -4.73 -12.19
C PHE A 9 4.65 -3.81 -12.19
N ALA A 10 4.88 -3.00 -11.16
CA ALA A 10 5.88 -1.94 -11.16
C ALA A 10 7.28 -2.45 -11.57
N GLU A 11 7.79 -3.49 -10.93
CA GLU A 11 9.10 -4.05 -11.26
C GLU A 11 9.13 -4.62 -12.67
N THR A 12 8.15 -5.44 -13.03
CA THR A 12 8.03 -6.02 -14.37
C THR A 12 7.99 -4.94 -15.45
N GLY A 13 7.25 -3.87 -15.21
CA GLY A 13 7.15 -2.74 -16.14
C GLY A 13 8.49 -2.07 -16.44
N THR A 14 9.42 -2.05 -15.49
CA THR A 14 10.76 -1.46 -15.69
C THR A 14 11.62 -2.23 -16.70
N PHE A 15 11.38 -3.52 -16.88
CA PHE A 15 12.10 -4.33 -17.87
C PHE A 15 11.60 -4.11 -19.31
N PHE A 16 10.36 -3.64 -19.47
CA PHE A 16 9.78 -3.41 -20.79
C PHE A 16 9.93 -1.96 -21.26
N ALA A 17 10.00 -1.01 -20.34
CA ALA A 17 10.05 0.41 -20.66
C ALA A 17 10.73 1.24 -19.56
N ASN A 18 11.23 2.43 -19.94
CA ASN A 18 11.62 3.41 -18.92
C ASN A 18 10.37 4.04 -18.30
N THR A 19 9.90 3.44 -17.22
CA THR A 19 8.69 3.84 -16.52
C THR A 19 8.92 4.94 -15.45
N MET A 20 10.14 5.41 -15.27
CA MET A 20 10.50 6.35 -14.20
C MET A 20 9.59 7.59 -14.19
N LYS A 21 9.47 8.29 -15.34
CA LYS A 21 8.62 9.49 -15.44
C LYS A 21 7.13 9.21 -15.19
N PHE A 22 6.67 8.04 -15.62
CA PHE A 22 5.31 7.60 -15.37
C PHE A 22 5.06 7.44 -13.88
N PHE A 23 5.96 6.77 -13.16
CA PHE A 23 5.80 6.56 -11.73
C PHE A 23 5.96 7.84 -10.91
N HIS A 24 6.83 8.78 -11.30
CA HIS A 24 6.86 10.11 -10.69
C HIS A 24 5.51 10.82 -10.78
N LYS A 25 4.91 10.81 -11.97
CA LYS A 25 3.58 11.41 -12.17
C LYS A 25 2.52 10.68 -11.34
N TRP A 26 2.52 9.35 -11.38
CA TRP A 26 1.53 8.56 -10.66
C TRP A 26 1.67 8.70 -9.13
N MET A 27 2.89 8.73 -8.61
CA MET A 27 3.13 8.99 -7.19
C MET A 27 2.69 10.40 -6.76
N ARG A 28 2.73 11.38 -7.66
CA ARG A 28 2.11 12.69 -7.39
C ARG A 28 0.60 12.54 -7.24
N ASP A 29 -0.06 11.80 -8.12
CA ASP A 29 -1.50 11.54 -8.00
C ASP A 29 -1.84 10.81 -6.69
N MET A 30 -1.01 9.85 -6.28
CA MET A 30 -1.16 9.15 -5.00
C MET A 30 -1.09 10.13 -3.82
N ARG A 31 -0.10 11.04 -3.81
CA ARG A 31 0.05 12.06 -2.76
C ARG A 31 -1.10 13.06 -2.75
N ASP A 32 -1.52 13.53 -3.93
CA ASP A 32 -2.60 14.51 -4.08
C ASP A 32 -3.96 13.96 -3.62
N THR A 33 -4.11 12.65 -3.59
CA THR A 33 -5.34 11.94 -3.20
C THR A 33 -5.22 11.19 -1.87
N GLN A 34 -4.08 11.32 -1.17
CA GLN A 34 -3.91 10.78 0.17
C GLN A 34 -4.89 11.44 1.15
N ASN A 35 -5.57 10.65 1.96
CA ASN A 35 -6.51 11.20 2.92
C ASN A 35 -5.81 11.89 4.12
N SER A 36 -6.55 12.65 4.90
CA SER A 36 -6.02 13.42 6.04
C SER A 36 -5.42 12.57 7.17
N LEU A 37 -5.71 11.27 7.19
CA LEU A 37 -5.17 10.33 8.16
C LEU A 37 -3.89 9.65 7.66
N GLY A 38 -3.53 9.82 6.39
CA GLY A 38 -2.34 9.24 5.78
C GLY A 38 -2.61 8.03 4.88
N GLY A 39 -3.85 7.58 4.75
CA GLY A 39 -4.20 6.47 3.88
C GLY A 39 -4.06 6.81 2.41
N PHE A 40 -3.31 6.01 1.66
CA PHE A 40 -3.29 6.09 0.20
C PHE A 40 -4.55 5.44 -0.40
N PRO A 41 -5.07 5.95 -1.52
CA PRO A 41 -6.28 5.43 -2.16
C PRO A 41 -6.01 4.09 -2.88
N GLY A 42 -7.05 3.32 -3.06
CA GLY A 42 -7.02 2.12 -3.89
C GLY A 42 -6.88 2.39 -5.39
N VAL A 43 -7.13 3.62 -5.84
CA VAL A 43 -7.02 4.06 -7.24
C VAL A 43 -6.48 5.49 -7.29
N ALA A 44 -5.46 5.74 -8.09
CA ALA A 44 -4.93 7.08 -8.33
C ALA A 44 -4.74 7.37 -9.85
N PRO A 45 -5.09 8.58 -10.33
CA PRO A 45 -5.84 9.59 -9.59
C PRO A 45 -7.20 9.08 -9.14
N LEU A 46 -7.77 9.67 -8.09
CA LEU A 46 -9.05 9.22 -7.54
C LEU A 46 -10.14 9.34 -8.61
N ALA A 47 -10.73 8.21 -8.96
CA ALA A 47 -11.80 8.13 -9.94
C ALA A 47 -13.17 8.07 -9.25
N GLN A 48 -14.23 8.24 -10.02
CA GLN A 48 -15.61 8.21 -9.51
C GLN A 48 -15.94 6.96 -8.69
N TYR A 49 -15.23 5.86 -8.93
CA TYR A 49 -15.36 4.61 -8.20
C TYR A 49 -14.17 4.35 -7.26
N GLY A 50 -13.32 5.36 -7.06
CA GLY A 50 -12.17 5.27 -6.16
C GLY A 50 -12.64 5.18 -4.72
N ASP A 51 -12.07 4.23 -3.98
CA ASP A 51 -12.26 4.14 -2.55
C ASP A 51 -11.18 4.99 -1.87
N GLU A 52 -11.61 5.97 -1.09
CA GLU A 52 -10.73 6.80 -0.26
C GLU A 52 -10.20 6.03 0.97
N LYS A 53 -10.70 4.81 1.19
CA LYS A 53 -10.30 4.00 2.31
C LYS A 53 -8.97 3.32 2.01
N MET A 54 -8.07 3.42 2.96
CA MET A 54 -6.84 2.67 2.95
C MET A 54 -7.13 1.17 3.04
N ARG A 55 -6.48 0.40 2.17
CA ARG A 55 -6.52 -1.06 2.20
C ARG A 55 -5.12 -1.61 2.03
N LEU A 56 -4.64 -2.31 3.05
CA LEU A 56 -3.34 -2.96 2.99
C LEU A 56 -3.37 -4.09 1.96
N GLY A 57 -2.24 -4.29 1.29
CA GLY A 57 -2.15 -5.10 0.08
C GLY A 57 -2.41 -4.30 -1.21
N TRP A 58 -2.95 -3.07 -1.08
CA TRP A 58 -3.27 -2.17 -2.21
C TRP A 58 -2.63 -0.79 -2.03
N ALA A 59 -2.88 -0.15 -0.90
CA ALA A 59 -2.36 1.18 -0.58
C ALA A 59 -0.84 1.21 -0.42
N ASP A 60 -0.24 0.05 -0.13
CA ASP A 60 1.20 -0.17 -0.02
C ASP A 60 1.97 0.19 -1.29
N ALA A 61 1.26 0.33 -2.42
CA ALA A 61 1.80 0.90 -3.65
C ALA A 61 2.48 2.26 -3.43
N GLY A 62 2.03 3.03 -2.43
CA GLY A 62 2.64 4.29 -2.02
C GLY A 62 4.07 4.15 -1.48
N ILE A 63 4.44 2.98 -1.01
CA ILE A 63 5.79 2.59 -0.54
C ILE A 63 6.52 1.78 -1.61
N ILE A 64 5.86 0.74 -2.13
CA ILE A 64 6.46 -0.25 -3.04
C ILE A 64 6.93 0.39 -4.34
N VAL A 65 6.16 1.32 -4.91
CA VAL A 65 6.50 1.95 -6.19
C VAL A 65 7.73 2.86 -6.07
N PRO A 66 7.85 3.79 -5.09
CA PRO A 66 9.08 4.55 -4.89
C PRO A 66 10.30 3.65 -4.65
N TRP A 67 10.16 2.60 -3.83
CA TRP A 67 11.24 1.64 -3.60
C TRP A 67 11.67 0.94 -4.89
N THR A 68 10.72 0.49 -5.69
CA THR A 68 10.98 -0.18 -6.99
C THR A 68 11.69 0.75 -7.95
N VAL A 69 11.24 1.98 -8.12
CA VAL A 69 11.86 2.97 -9.01
C VAL A 69 13.29 3.27 -8.57
N TRP A 70 13.52 3.45 -7.28
CA TRP A 70 14.87 3.62 -6.75
C TRP A 70 15.75 2.39 -7.02
N LYS A 71 15.27 1.18 -6.75
CA LYS A 71 16.04 -0.06 -6.98
C LYS A 71 16.39 -0.27 -8.45
N GLN A 72 15.49 0.07 -9.35
CA GLN A 72 15.67 -0.18 -10.79
C GLN A 72 16.46 0.93 -11.50
N PHE A 73 16.29 2.17 -11.09
CA PHE A 73 16.86 3.32 -11.79
C PHE A 73 17.88 4.11 -10.95
N GLY A 74 18.07 3.78 -9.67
CA GLY A 74 18.91 4.57 -8.77
C GLY A 74 18.31 5.93 -8.39
N ASP A 75 17.03 6.15 -8.69
CA ASP A 75 16.35 7.43 -8.51
C ASP A 75 15.89 7.64 -7.07
N THR A 76 16.65 8.44 -6.32
CA THR A 76 16.28 8.83 -4.95
C THR A 76 15.32 10.02 -4.90
N GLN A 77 15.12 10.74 -6.01
CA GLN A 77 14.24 11.90 -6.04
C GLN A 77 12.79 11.47 -5.74
N ILE A 78 12.33 10.33 -6.27
CA ILE A 78 10.98 9.84 -6.01
C ILE A 78 10.76 9.54 -4.53
N ILE A 79 11.81 9.08 -3.81
CA ILE A 79 11.78 8.86 -2.36
C ILE A 79 11.64 10.21 -1.65
N GLU A 80 12.50 11.18 -2.01
CA GLU A 80 12.49 12.50 -1.39
C GLU A 80 11.14 13.21 -1.53
N GLU A 81 10.57 13.15 -2.73
CA GLU A 81 9.27 13.75 -3.03
C GLU A 81 8.11 13.06 -2.28
N SER A 82 8.24 11.78 -1.99
CA SER A 82 7.15 10.96 -1.41
C SER A 82 7.32 10.71 0.10
N TRP A 83 8.46 11.05 0.69
CA TRP A 83 8.81 10.65 2.05
C TRP A 83 7.73 11.01 3.09
N ASN A 84 7.30 12.27 3.11
CA ASN A 84 6.32 12.71 4.08
C ASN A 84 4.98 11.97 3.96
N ALA A 85 4.57 11.65 2.72
CA ALA A 85 3.35 10.89 2.49
C ALA A 85 3.50 9.43 2.91
N MET A 86 4.67 8.83 2.65
CA MET A 86 4.99 7.47 3.09
C MET A 86 5.06 7.36 4.62
N ASP A 87 5.73 8.31 5.28
CA ASP A 87 5.82 8.35 6.74
C ASP A 87 4.42 8.52 7.38
N LEU A 88 3.59 9.39 6.81
CA LEU A 88 2.21 9.57 7.27
C LEU A 88 1.37 8.29 7.10
N PHE A 89 1.58 7.56 6.01
CA PHE A 89 0.95 6.26 5.78
C PHE A 89 1.38 5.22 6.83
N MET A 90 2.68 5.09 7.09
CA MET A 90 3.20 4.17 8.11
C MET A 90 2.69 4.52 9.52
N ASN A 91 2.64 5.80 9.86
CA ASN A 91 2.08 6.26 11.13
C ASN A 91 0.58 5.96 11.24
N HIS A 92 -0.16 6.07 10.13
CA HIS A 92 -1.57 5.72 10.10
C HIS A 92 -1.81 4.22 10.34
N ILE A 93 -0.98 3.34 9.75
CA ILE A 93 -1.04 1.90 10.04
C ILE A 93 -0.72 1.62 11.51
N ASN A 94 0.26 2.35 12.06
CA ASN A 94 0.72 2.18 13.45
C ASN A 94 -0.18 2.90 14.48
N ASP A 95 -1.18 3.67 14.06
CA ASP A 95 -2.10 4.36 14.96
C ASP A 95 -2.93 3.35 15.76
N THR A 96 -3.10 3.64 17.06
CA THR A 96 -3.90 2.82 17.98
C THR A 96 -5.38 2.69 17.61
N LYS A 97 -5.87 3.48 16.67
CA LYS A 97 -7.21 3.35 16.08
C LYS A 97 -7.35 2.12 15.19
N TYR A 98 -6.23 1.59 14.68
CA TYR A 98 -6.20 0.30 14.06
C TYR A 98 -6.00 -0.76 15.15
N ASN A 99 -6.81 -1.78 15.11
CA ASN A 99 -6.57 -2.94 15.93
C ASN A 99 -5.29 -3.62 15.40
N HIS A 100 -4.17 -3.41 16.08
CA HIS A 100 -2.87 -4.00 15.72
C HIS A 100 -2.91 -5.52 15.63
N GLU A 101 -3.82 -6.16 16.38
CA GLU A 101 -3.99 -7.62 16.30
C GLU A 101 -4.65 -8.05 15.00
N THR A 102 -5.49 -7.21 14.43
CA THR A 102 -6.27 -7.57 13.25
C THR A 102 -5.92 -6.77 12.01
N LEU A 103 -5.26 -5.61 12.12
CA LEU A 103 -4.98 -4.66 11.03
C LEU A 103 -6.18 -4.40 10.09
N CYS A 104 -7.33 -4.85 10.49
CA CYS A 104 -8.62 -4.66 9.85
C CYS A 104 -9.34 -3.60 10.65
N GLY A 105 -9.18 -2.35 10.39
CA GLY A 105 -9.75 -1.23 11.14
C GLY A 105 -11.11 -1.50 11.79
N GLU A 106 -11.43 -0.78 12.85
CA GLU A 106 -12.73 -0.85 13.51
C GLU A 106 -13.88 -0.71 12.50
N ASN A 107 -14.98 -1.40 12.76
CA ASN A 107 -16.23 -1.35 11.99
C ASN A 107 -16.25 -2.05 10.62
N GLY A 108 -15.54 -3.16 10.44
CA GLY A 108 -15.72 -4.00 9.26
C GLY A 108 -15.25 -3.36 7.95
N ASN A 109 -14.20 -2.56 8.02
CA ASN A 109 -13.47 -2.14 6.83
C ASN A 109 -12.75 -3.35 6.25
N TYR A 110 -13.46 -4.08 5.42
CA TYR A 110 -12.94 -5.27 4.75
C TYR A 110 -11.72 -4.92 3.92
N GLN A 111 -10.64 -5.67 4.11
CA GLN A 111 -9.52 -5.63 3.20
C GLN A 111 -9.91 -6.35 1.90
N TRP A 112 -9.42 -5.88 0.76
CA TRP A 112 -9.69 -6.56 -0.50
C TRP A 112 -8.82 -7.79 -0.71
N ALA A 113 -7.71 -7.89 0.04
CA ALA A 113 -6.78 -9.01 -0.01
C ALA A 113 -6.41 -9.39 -1.45
N ASP A 114 -6.39 -10.68 -1.77
CA ASP A 114 -6.28 -11.17 -3.13
C ASP A 114 -7.67 -11.16 -3.79
N TRP A 115 -7.96 -10.09 -4.52
CA TRP A 115 -9.25 -9.77 -5.11
C TRP A 115 -9.82 -10.88 -6.02
N LEU A 116 -8.96 -11.59 -6.73
CA LEU A 116 -9.32 -12.59 -7.72
C LEU A 116 -8.49 -13.86 -7.54
N SER A 117 -8.30 -14.31 -6.30
CA SER A 117 -7.54 -15.53 -6.05
C SER A 117 -8.07 -16.70 -6.86
N TYR A 118 -7.16 -17.48 -7.43
CA TYR A 118 -7.48 -18.63 -8.28
C TYR A 118 -8.24 -19.72 -7.53
N GLU A 119 -7.88 -19.98 -6.29
CA GLU A 119 -8.71 -20.79 -5.43
C GLU A 119 -9.83 -19.92 -4.89
N PRO A 120 -11.09 -20.34 -5.08
CA PRO A 120 -12.18 -19.80 -4.31
C PRO A 120 -11.99 -20.28 -2.86
N LEU A 121 -10.99 -19.73 -2.21
CA LEU A 121 -11.09 -19.60 -0.79
C LEU A 121 -12.39 -18.83 -0.64
N GLU A 122 -13.43 -19.56 -0.29
CA GLU A 122 -14.75 -19.01 0.03
C GLU A 122 -14.62 -17.82 0.97
N SER A 123 -13.41 -17.55 1.36
CA SER A 123 -12.94 -16.62 2.34
C SER A 123 -12.37 -15.30 1.83
N CYS A 124 -11.88 -15.13 0.62
CA CYS A 124 -11.10 -13.91 0.36
C CYS A 124 -11.72 -12.96 -0.67
N SER A 125 -11.90 -13.35 -1.91
CA SER A 125 -12.27 -12.41 -2.94
C SER A 125 -13.78 -12.19 -3.12
N GLY A 126 -14.58 -13.21 -2.87
CA GLY A 126 -16.04 -13.11 -2.99
C GLY A 126 -16.71 -12.40 -1.83
N LEU A 127 -16.03 -12.30 -0.70
CA LEU A 127 -16.63 -11.88 0.57
C LEU A 127 -16.53 -10.39 0.85
N ALA A 128 -15.65 -9.67 0.19
CA ALA A 128 -15.71 -8.20 0.21
C ALA A 128 -17.08 -7.69 -0.27
N PHE A 129 -17.80 -8.52 -1.03
CA PHE A 129 -19.14 -8.24 -1.55
C PHE A 129 -20.21 -9.21 -1.08
N SER A 130 -19.91 -10.12 -0.15
CA SER A 130 -20.95 -11.00 0.40
C SER A 130 -21.94 -10.17 1.23
N PRO A 131 -23.23 -10.24 0.93
CA PRO A 131 -24.25 -9.58 1.76
C PRO A 131 -24.28 -10.09 3.21
N GLN A 132 -23.71 -11.26 3.46
CA GLN A 132 -23.66 -11.91 4.77
C GLN A 132 -22.43 -11.51 5.60
N GLY A 133 -21.51 -10.72 5.02
CA GLY A 133 -20.24 -10.34 5.68
C GLY A 133 -19.16 -11.43 5.58
N PRO A 134 -17.98 -11.18 6.13
CA PRO A 134 -16.86 -12.10 6.04
C PRO A 134 -17.09 -13.36 6.88
N LEU A 135 -16.65 -14.49 6.35
CA LEU A 135 -16.51 -15.70 7.16
C LEU A 135 -15.42 -15.50 8.23
N PRO A 136 -15.52 -16.16 9.38
CA PRO A 136 -14.53 -16.01 10.47
C PRO A 136 -13.08 -16.25 10.02
N ASP A 137 -12.86 -17.20 9.13
CA ASP A 137 -11.52 -17.53 8.62
C ASP A 137 -10.97 -16.46 7.66
N ALA A 138 -11.81 -15.70 6.98
CA ALA A 138 -11.40 -14.62 6.11
C ALA A 138 -10.71 -13.48 6.88
N VAL A 139 -11.17 -13.18 8.07
CA VAL A 139 -10.58 -12.14 8.93
C VAL A 139 -9.15 -12.51 9.31
N SER A 140 -8.91 -13.76 9.66
CA SER A 140 -7.55 -14.24 10.00
C SER A 140 -6.61 -14.15 8.79
N TYR A 141 -7.08 -14.48 7.60
CA TYR A 141 -6.29 -14.38 6.38
C TYR A 141 -5.97 -12.92 6.02
N TRP A 142 -6.95 -12.03 6.12
CA TRP A 142 -6.75 -10.59 5.87
C TRP A 142 -5.75 -9.98 6.86
N ASN A 143 -5.81 -10.38 8.12
CA ASN A 143 -4.87 -9.93 9.13
C ASN A 143 -3.45 -10.39 8.82
N TYR A 144 -3.28 -11.64 8.43
CA TYR A 144 -1.99 -12.18 8.04
C TYR A 144 -1.41 -11.44 6.83
N LEU A 145 -2.22 -11.22 5.80
CA LEU A 145 -1.81 -10.48 4.61
C LEU A 145 -1.42 -9.04 4.96
N SER A 146 -2.27 -8.35 5.69
CA SER A 146 -2.04 -6.96 6.09
C SER A 146 -0.79 -6.81 6.96
N ALA A 147 -0.58 -7.71 7.91
CA ALA A 147 0.62 -7.72 8.75
C ALA A 147 1.89 -7.98 7.92
N SER A 148 1.78 -8.86 6.91
CA SER A 148 2.91 -9.14 6.01
C SER A 148 3.29 -7.91 5.19
N TYR A 149 2.32 -7.20 4.63
CA TYR A 149 2.57 -5.95 3.90
C TYR A 149 3.15 -4.87 4.80
N TRP A 150 2.62 -4.69 6.00
CA TRP A 150 3.18 -3.72 6.95
C TRP A 150 4.66 -3.97 7.25
N VAL A 151 5.05 -5.24 7.46
CA VAL A 151 6.45 -5.62 7.68
C VAL A 151 7.30 -5.35 6.43
N ILE A 152 6.80 -5.66 5.25
CA ILE A 152 7.47 -5.38 3.97
C ILE A 152 7.70 -3.88 3.82
N ASP A 153 6.68 -3.08 4.04
CA ASP A 153 6.75 -1.62 3.97
C ASP A 153 7.78 -1.04 4.94
N ALA A 154 7.81 -1.54 6.18
CA ALA A 154 8.80 -1.11 7.17
C ALA A 154 10.24 -1.40 6.72
N PHE A 155 10.50 -2.56 6.12
CA PHE A 155 11.80 -2.87 5.53
C PHE A 155 12.14 -1.95 4.36
N MET A 156 11.19 -1.68 3.47
CA MET A 156 11.39 -0.78 2.33
C MET A 156 11.65 0.65 2.79
N MET A 157 10.90 1.15 3.78
CA MET A 157 11.11 2.47 4.37
C MET A 157 12.49 2.59 5.00
N ARG A 158 12.94 1.60 5.76
CA ARG A 158 14.30 1.55 6.32
C ARG A 158 15.37 1.67 5.23
N ASP A 159 15.24 0.89 4.15
CA ASP A 159 16.20 0.88 3.06
C ASP A 159 16.22 2.23 2.32
N MET A 160 15.07 2.82 2.08
CA MET A 160 14.94 4.15 1.48
C MET A 160 15.48 5.26 2.39
N ALA A 161 15.27 5.18 3.69
CA ALA A 161 15.85 6.10 4.66
C ALA A 161 17.38 6.07 4.62
N ALA A 162 17.96 4.87 4.58
CA ALA A 162 19.42 4.70 4.46
C ALA A 162 19.96 5.27 3.13
N ALA A 163 19.24 5.05 2.02
CA ALA A 163 19.63 5.54 0.70
C ALA A 163 19.61 7.08 0.58
N THR A 164 18.75 7.74 1.36
CA THR A 164 18.58 9.20 1.36
C THR A 164 19.28 9.88 2.54
N GLY A 165 20.03 9.14 3.35
CA GLY A 165 20.81 9.69 4.48
C GLY A 165 19.93 10.16 5.65
N ARG A 166 18.69 9.70 5.76
CA ARG A 166 17.82 9.98 6.89
C ARG A 166 18.27 9.27 8.14
N ASP A 167 18.04 9.90 9.32
CA ASP A 167 18.38 9.29 10.59
C ASP A 167 17.63 7.94 10.77
N ARG A 168 18.35 6.93 11.22
CA ARG A 168 17.78 5.60 11.54
C ARG A 168 16.58 5.65 12.47
N LYS A 169 16.51 6.67 13.34
CA LYS A 169 15.35 6.89 14.21
C LYS A 169 14.06 7.19 13.48
N GLU A 170 14.13 7.75 12.28
CA GLU A 170 12.94 7.98 11.43
C GLU A 170 12.50 6.70 10.70
N ALA A 171 13.44 5.77 10.48
CA ALA A 171 13.18 4.51 9.81
C ALA A 171 12.72 3.38 10.76
N ASP A 172 13.02 3.52 12.05
CA ASP A 172 12.71 2.51 13.08
C ASP A 172 11.39 2.81 13.84
N ARG A 173 10.66 3.86 13.45
CA ARG A 173 9.34 4.20 13.99
C ARG A 173 8.24 3.40 13.33
#